data_8c1b26b5c2315e5de11cc09ecfa7bf6f
#
_entry.id   8c1b26b5c2315e5de11cc09ecfa7bf6f
#
_cell.length_a   1.000
_cell.length_b   1.000
_cell.length_c   1.000
_cell.angle_alpha   90.00
_cell.angle_beta   90.00
_cell.angle_gamma   90.00
#
_symmetry.space_group_name_H-M   'P 1'
#
loop_
_entity.id
_entity.type
_entity.pdbx_description
1 polymer ?
#
loop_
_entity_poly.entity_id
_entity_poly.type
_entity_poly.pdbx_seq_one_letter_code
_entity_poly.pdbx_strand_id
1 'polypeptide(L)' 'MQNTVHVLQLQGTGDEEYAFENAGVFTTQAQAVEKLQNINAEYVDVNFVVFTLNENARIETHTVNA' A
#
# COMPACT_ATOMS: atom_id res chain seq x y z
N MET A 1 -5.10 24.61 -7.31
CA MET A 1 -3.94 23.99 -6.66
C MET A 1 -3.96 22.49 -6.88
N GLN A 2 -2.81 21.88 -7.17
CA GLN A 2 -2.73 20.44 -7.37
C GLN A 2 -2.27 19.77 -6.08
N ASN A 3 -2.97 18.73 -5.71
CA ASN A 3 -2.59 17.89 -4.57
C ASN A 3 -2.18 16.52 -5.08
N THR A 4 -1.14 15.97 -4.48
CA THR A 4 -0.66 14.64 -4.81
C THR A 4 -1.05 13.69 -3.68
N VAL A 5 -1.60 12.55 -4.04
CA VAL A 5 -1.92 11.48 -3.09
C VAL A 5 -1.17 10.22 -3.47
N HIS A 6 -0.85 9.42 -2.49
CA HIS A 6 -0.12 8.16 -2.64
C HIS A 6 -1.00 7.03 -2.14
N VAL A 7 -1.32 6.10 -3.03
CA VAL A 7 -2.21 4.98 -2.72
C VAL A 7 -1.37 3.73 -2.53
N LEU A 8 -1.38 3.19 -1.33
CA LEU A 8 -0.73 1.92 -1.04
C LEU A 8 -1.65 0.79 -1.47
N GLN A 9 -1.13 -0.14 -2.27
CA GLN A 9 -1.86 -1.30 -2.73
C GLN A 9 -1.10 -2.57 -2.41
N LEU A 10 -1.82 -3.59 -1.98
CA LEU A 10 -1.27 -4.89 -1.61
C LEU A 10 -1.91 -5.98 -2.45
N GLN A 11 -1.09 -6.90 -2.95
CA GLN A 11 -1.56 -8.01 -3.77
C GLN A 11 -1.98 -9.18 -2.88
N GLY A 12 -3.13 -9.77 -3.20
CA GLY A 12 -3.57 -11.00 -2.55
C GLY A 12 -4.27 -10.83 -1.21
N THR A 13 -4.70 -9.59 -0.88
CA THR A 13 -5.44 -9.35 0.37
C THR A 13 -6.96 -9.43 0.20
N GLY A 14 -7.44 -9.45 -1.06
CA GLY A 14 -8.86 -9.56 -1.38
C GLY A 14 -9.25 -10.94 -1.88
N ASP A 15 -10.39 -11.02 -2.54
CA ASP A 15 -10.91 -12.28 -3.05
C ASP A 15 -10.09 -12.88 -4.19
N GLU A 16 -9.37 -12.03 -4.92
CA GLU A 16 -8.52 -12.48 -6.02
C GLU A 16 -7.05 -12.45 -5.61
N GLU A 17 -6.38 -13.59 -5.75
CA GLU A 17 -5.02 -13.80 -5.28
C GLU A 17 -3.99 -12.85 -5.94
N TYR A 18 -4.21 -12.51 -7.20
CA TYR A 18 -3.25 -11.67 -7.94
C TYR A 18 -3.70 -10.23 -8.08
N ALA A 19 -4.86 -9.86 -7.56
CA ALA A 19 -5.36 -8.51 -7.64
C ALA A 19 -4.76 -7.63 -6.55
N PHE A 20 -4.48 -6.37 -6.89
CA PHE A 20 -4.05 -5.37 -5.92
C PHE A 20 -5.27 -4.71 -5.29
N GLU A 21 -5.28 -4.64 -3.97
CA GLU A 21 -6.33 -3.98 -3.19
C GLU A 21 -5.78 -2.74 -2.51
N ASN A 22 -6.59 -1.70 -2.41
CA ASN A 22 -6.18 -0.47 -1.75
C ASN A 22 -6.05 -0.69 -0.24
N ALA A 23 -4.89 -0.33 0.31
CA ALA A 23 -4.63 -0.46 1.74
C ALA A 23 -4.58 0.90 2.44
N GLY A 24 -4.61 1.99 1.71
CA GLY A 24 -4.67 3.33 2.28
C GLY A 24 -4.29 4.39 1.27
N VAL A 25 -4.69 5.63 1.58
CA VAL A 25 -4.39 6.80 0.78
C VAL A 25 -3.68 7.81 1.68
N PHE A 26 -2.55 8.32 1.23
CA PHE A 26 -1.68 9.17 2.05
C PHE A 26 -1.27 10.42 1.29
N THR A 27 -0.95 11.47 2.03
CA THR A 27 -0.50 12.72 1.43
C THR A 27 0.99 12.74 1.11
N THR A 28 1.76 11.83 1.71
CA THR A 28 3.20 11.70 1.41
C THR A 28 3.54 10.22 1.17
N GLN A 29 4.59 10.01 0.37
CA GLN A 29 5.09 8.64 0.14
C GLN A 29 5.63 8.03 1.43
N ALA A 30 6.26 8.84 2.28
CA ALA A 30 6.79 8.37 3.56
C ALA A 30 5.70 7.77 4.45
N GLN A 31 4.51 8.38 4.47
CA GLN A 31 3.37 7.84 5.21
C GLN A 31 2.91 6.48 4.66
N ALA A 32 2.90 6.34 3.34
CA ALA A 32 2.53 5.08 2.70
C ALA A 32 3.53 3.97 3.05
N VAL A 33 4.82 4.28 3.01
CA VAL A 33 5.89 3.34 3.36
C VAL A 33 5.79 2.94 4.84
N GLU A 34 5.52 3.90 5.71
CA GLU A 34 5.33 3.62 7.14
C GLU A 34 4.16 2.68 7.37
N LYS A 35 3.04 2.91 6.67
CA LYS A 35 1.88 2.02 6.77
C LYS A 35 2.24 0.60 6.32
N LEU A 36 2.99 0.47 5.24
CA LEU A 36 3.45 -0.84 4.77
C LEU A 36 4.30 -1.55 5.82
N GLN A 37 5.20 -0.83 6.47
CA GLN A 37 6.04 -1.40 7.53
C GLN A 37 5.19 -1.86 8.72
N ASN A 38 4.18 -1.09 9.09
CA ASN A 38 3.27 -1.44 10.17
C ASN A 38 2.44 -2.68 9.83
N ILE A 39 1.96 -2.79 8.59
CA ILE A 39 1.24 -3.97 8.13
C ILE A 39 2.14 -5.20 8.21
N ASN A 40 3.38 -5.10 7.75
CA ASN A 40 4.31 -6.22 7.81
C ASN A 40 4.60 -6.64 9.24
N ALA A 41 4.72 -5.68 10.17
CA ALA A 41 4.95 -5.98 11.57
C ALA A 41 3.78 -6.73 12.20
N GLU A 42 2.54 -6.39 11.80
CA GLU A 42 1.34 -7.05 12.30
C GLU A 42 1.12 -8.45 11.72
N TYR A 43 1.34 -8.59 10.40
CA TYR A 43 0.97 -9.82 9.69
C TYR A 43 2.05 -10.90 9.70
N VAL A 44 3.29 -10.54 9.99
CA VAL A 44 4.39 -11.53 9.99
C VAL A 44 4.15 -12.64 11.00
N ASP A 45 3.57 -12.32 12.15
CA ASP A 45 3.30 -13.29 13.21
C ASP A 45 2.07 -14.17 12.94
N VAL A 46 1.18 -13.73 12.05
CA VAL A 46 -0.10 -14.39 11.80
C VAL A 46 -0.08 -15.20 10.51
N ASN A 47 0.42 -14.62 9.42
CA ASN A 47 0.31 -15.21 8.08
C ASN A 47 1.65 -15.50 7.44
N PHE A 48 2.76 -15.11 8.03
CA PHE A 48 4.11 -15.23 7.46
C PHE A 48 4.25 -14.55 6.10
N VAL A 49 3.39 -13.56 5.81
CA VAL A 49 3.41 -12.83 4.56
C VAL A 49 4.13 -11.50 4.78
N VAL A 50 5.12 -11.24 3.94
CA VAL A 50 5.82 -9.95 3.93
C VAL A 50 5.54 -9.28 2.59
N PHE A 51 5.06 -8.04 2.64
CA PHE A 51 4.79 -7.26 1.45
C PHE A 51 6.04 -6.44 1.09
N THR A 52 6.51 -6.62 -0.13
CA THR A 52 7.70 -5.94 -0.63
C THR A 52 7.32 -5.03 -1.79
N LEU A 53 7.73 -3.75 -1.72
CA LEU A 53 7.45 -2.79 -2.79
C LEU A 53 8.02 -3.29 -4.12
N ASN A 54 7.22 -3.10 -5.17
CA ASN A 54 7.51 -3.52 -6.54
C ASN A 54 7.45 -5.05 -6.75
N GLU A 55 6.97 -5.78 -5.77
CA GLU A 55 6.68 -7.21 -5.88
C GLU A 55 5.20 -7.47 -5.61
N ASN A 56 4.82 -7.59 -4.33
CA ASN A 56 3.43 -7.80 -3.93
C ASN A 56 2.82 -6.59 -3.24
N ALA A 57 3.50 -5.46 -3.26
CA ALA A 57 3.00 -4.18 -2.80
C ALA A 57 3.43 -3.10 -3.77
N ARG A 58 2.62 -2.04 -3.89
CA ARG A 58 3.00 -0.90 -4.72
C ARG A 58 2.39 0.37 -4.16
N ILE A 59 2.99 1.50 -4.50
CA ILE A 59 2.46 2.82 -4.17
C ILE A 59 2.19 3.53 -5.49
N GLU A 60 0.93 3.82 -5.77
CA GLU A 60 0.53 4.60 -6.93
C GLU A 60 0.41 6.06 -6.53
N THR A 61 1.01 6.94 -7.34
CA THR A 61 0.94 8.37 -7.09
C THR A 61 -0.04 8.99 -8.08
N HIS A 62 -1.03 9.72 -7.54
CA HIS A 62 -2.05 10.39 -8.34
C HIS A 62 -2.05 11.88 -8.02
N THR A 63 -2.21 12.70 -9.05
CA THR A 63 -2.38 14.13 -8.89
C THR A 63 -3.86 14.46 -8.93
N VAL A 64 -4.33 15.13 -7.89
CA VAL A 64 -5.72 15.54 -7.77
C VAL A 64 -5.79 17.05 -7.91
N ASN A 65 -6.60 17.52 -8.83
CA ASN A 65 -6.85 18.96 -8.99
C ASN A 65 -7.90 19.40 -7.97
N ALA A 66 -7.52 20.36 -7.17
CA ALA A 66 -8.42 20.92 -6.17
C ALA A 66 -9.12 22.18 -6.70
#